data_4cfb46bbb351a176fca616a4cd74e8e1
#
_entry.id   4cfb46bbb351a176fca616a4cd74e8e1
#
_cell.length_a   1.000
_cell.length_b   1.000
_cell.length_c   1.000
_cell.angle_alpha   90.00
_cell.angle_beta   90.00
_cell.angle_gamma   90.00
#
_symmetry.space_group_name_H-M   'P 1'
#
loop_
_entity.id
_entity.type
_entity.pdbx_description
1 polymer ?
#
loop_
_entity_poly.entity_id
_entity_poly.type
_entity_poly.pdbx_seq_one_letter_code
_entity_poly.pdbx_strand_id
1 'polypeptide(L)'
;MLTVEHLRFSYKHGDLVLKDVSFDLDFGDCLCLLGPNGTGKTTLLKCLLNHQKPDGGRILLDGRDICCMTSRERAARLAYVSQSTGLSFPYSVEEVVLMGRVAHMRLGASISKKDRSIAYEVMDRMGIMDMKHKNFQILSGGERQMVLIARALTQQANYLILDEPTAALDYSNQVKILDMIRNLSGGGYGILMTSHFPDHAFLACNKAVLMRDGGVMAFGTPDHVVTSDNLTELYRVPVVVTEASLENKGEQAIQRVCVPVIKRRGNNET
;
A
#
# COMPACT_ATOMS: atom_id res chain seq x y z
N MET A 1 10.58 10.43 8.63
CA MET A 1 10.79 10.12 7.19
C MET A 1 11.29 8.69 7.05
N LEU A 2 10.68 7.90 6.14
CA LEU A 2 11.20 6.62 5.67
C LEU A 2 12.03 6.88 4.41
N THR A 3 13.29 6.48 4.39
CA THR A 3 14.20 6.71 3.26
C THR A 3 14.81 5.39 2.81
N VAL A 4 14.79 5.14 1.52
CA VAL A 4 15.44 4.01 0.87
C VAL A 4 16.56 4.54 0.00
N GLU A 5 17.79 4.08 0.21
CA GLU A 5 18.99 4.58 -0.46
C GLU A 5 19.76 3.44 -1.11
N HIS A 6 19.87 3.49 -2.44
CA HIS A 6 20.66 2.57 -3.25
C HIS A 6 20.46 1.09 -2.92
N LEU A 7 19.22 0.69 -2.62
CA LEU A 7 18.90 -0.63 -2.14
C LEU A 7 19.16 -1.69 -3.22
N ARG A 8 19.90 -2.74 -2.85
CA ARG A 8 20.21 -3.90 -3.69
C ARG A 8 19.90 -5.17 -2.94
N PHE A 9 19.33 -6.14 -3.65
CA PHE A 9 19.00 -7.43 -3.06
C PHE A 9 18.97 -8.54 -4.09
N SER A 10 19.49 -9.72 -3.72
CA SER A 10 19.39 -10.98 -4.45
C SER A 10 18.94 -12.12 -3.55
N TYR A 11 18.25 -13.13 -4.10
CA TYR A 11 17.98 -14.36 -3.38
C TYR A 11 19.13 -15.36 -3.58
N LYS A 12 19.76 -15.82 -2.48
CA LYS A 12 20.75 -16.92 -2.44
C LYS A 12 21.70 -16.94 -3.65
N HIS A 13 22.55 -15.93 -3.78
CA HIS A 13 23.56 -15.84 -4.84
C HIS A 13 23.03 -15.89 -6.29
N GLY A 14 21.74 -15.59 -6.49
CA GLY A 14 21.14 -15.42 -7.81
C GLY A 14 21.30 -14.00 -8.37
N ASP A 15 20.62 -13.72 -9.46
CA ASP A 15 20.57 -12.40 -10.07
C ASP A 15 19.94 -11.37 -9.11
N LEU A 16 20.40 -10.11 -9.23
CA LEU A 16 19.84 -8.99 -8.47
C LEU A 16 18.37 -8.79 -8.81
N VAL A 17 17.52 -8.94 -7.79
CA VAL A 17 16.08 -8.66 -7.87
C VAL A 17 15.80 -7.17 -7.63
N LEU A 18 16.58 -6.54 -6.74
CA LEU A 18 16.61 -5.08 -6.56
C LEU A 18 18.01 -4.58 -6.95
N LYS A 19 18.07 -3.61 -7.87
CA LYS A 19 19.35 -3.23 -8.51
C LYS A 19 19.87 -1.87 -8.09
N ASP A 20 19.04 -0.94 -7.69
CA ASP A 20 19.39 0.39 -7.19
C ASP A 20 18.09 1.15 -6.92
N VAL A 21 17.42 0.80 -5.82
CA VAL A 21 16.13 1.38 -5.49
C VAL A 21 16.33 2.51 -4.48
N SER A 22 15.92 3.73 -4.85
CA SER A 22 15.99 4.91 -3.99
C SER A 22 14.69 5.71 -4.07
N PHE A 23 14.11 6.04 -2.92
CA PHE A 23 12.96 6.93 -2.78
C PHE A 23 12.79 7.34 -1.31
N ASP A 24 11.96 8.34 -1.07
CA ASP A 24 11.58 8.80 0.27
C ASP A 24 10.06 8.86 0.45
N LEU A 25 9.64 8.70 1.68
CA LEU A 25 8.25 8.80 2.12
C LEU A 25 8.21 9.55 3.45
N ASP A 26 7.51 10.69 3.48
CA ASP A 26 7.33 11.46 4.70
C ASP A 26 5.93 11.30 5.29
N PHE A 27 5.71 11.91 6.43
CA PHE A 27 4.38 12.02 7.03
C PHE A 27 3.46 12.84 6.12
N GLY A 28 2.25 12.35 5.92
CA GLY A 28 1.31 12.97 4.99
C GLY A 28 1.49 12.56 3.52
N ASP A 29 2.53 11.82 3.19
CA ASP A 29 2.70 11.27 1.85
C ASP A 29 1.90 9.98 1.68
N CYS A 30 1.32 9.83 0.50
CA CYS A 30 0.86 8.55 -0.03
C CYS A 30 1.66 8.24 -1.30
N LEU A 31 2.49 7.21 -1.24
CA LEU A 31 3.33 6.77 -2.35
C LEU A 31 2.74 5.52 -3.00
N CYS A 32 2.45 5.60 -4.30
CA CYS A 32 2.03 4.47 -5.11
C CYS A 32 3.23 3.80 -5.76
N LEU A 33 3.49 2.54 -5.43
CA LEU A 33 4.53 1.72 -6.05
C LEU A 33 3.92 0.92 -7.20
N LEU A 34 4.17 1.35 -8.43
CA LEU A 34 3.64 0.78 -9.67
C LEU A 34 4.67 -0.07 -10.40
N GLY A 35 4.19 -1.09 -11.09
CA GLY A 35 5.01 -1.92 -11.97
C GLY A 35 4.38 -3.29 -12.23
N PRO A 36 4.74 -3.96 -13.33
CA PRO A 36 4.31 -5.32 -13.64
C PRO A 36 4.69 -6.34 -12.56
N ASN A 37 4.13 -7.55 -12.67
CA ASN A 37 4.57 -8.66 -11.83
C ASN A 37 6.04 -8.99 -12.08
N GLY A 38 6.77 -9.37 -11.03
CA GLY A 38 8.18 -9.74 -11.14
C GLY A 38 9.17 -8.56 -11.12
N THR A 39 8.73 -7.30 -11.04
CA THR A 39 9.63 -6.13 -10.98
C THR A 39 10.32 -5.92 -9.63
N GLY A 40 10.02 -6.74 -8.62
CA GLY A 40 10.67 -6.66 -7.31
C GLY A 40 9.83 -5.95 -6.22
N LYS A 41 8.59 -5.51 -6.49
CA LYS A 41 7.73 -4.82 -5.49
C LYS A 41 7.62 -5.58 -4.18
N THR A 42 7.19 -6.83 -4.22
CA THR A 42 7.06 -7.69 -3.01
C THR A 42 8.40 -7.91 -2.32
N THR A 43 9.50 -8.00 -3.08
CA THR A 43 10.85 -8.11 -2.50
C THR A 43 11.25 -6.82 -1.79
N LEU A 44 10.96 -5.67 -2.39
CA LEU A 44 11.17 -4.37 -1.75
C LEU A 44 10.38 -4.26 -0.44
N LEU A 45 9.08 -4.66 -0.43
CA LEU A 45 8.28 -4.69 0.81
C LEU A 45 8.90 -5.61 1.88
N LYS A 46 9.40 -6.79 1.49
CA LYS A 46 10.10 -7.69 2.43
C LYS A 46 11.38 -7.06 3.00
N CYS A 47 12.12 -6.28 2.21
CA CYS A 47 13.27 -5.52 2.72
C CYS A 47 12.83 -4.39 3.67
N LEU A 48 11.79 -3.62 3.32
CA LEU A 48 11.22 -2.57 4.17
C LEU A 48 10.73 -3.11 5.54
N LEU A 49 10.22 -4.33 5.56
CA LEU A 49 9.79 -5.02 6.79
C LEU A 49 10.95 -5.71 7.53
N ASN A 50 12.16 -5.66 6.96
CA ASN A 50 13.34 -6.41 7.43
C ASN A 50 13.10 -7.92 7.53
N HIS A 51 12.23 -8.46 6.65
CA HIS A 51 12.08 -9.91 6.45
C HIS A 51 13.18 -10.45 5.54
N GLN A 52 13.74 -9.58 4.69
CA GLN A 52 14.94 -9.85 3.89
C GLN A 52 15.97 -8.75 4.18
N LYS A 53 17.22 -9.16 4.39
CA LYS A 53 18.31 -8.22 4.61
C LYS A 53 18.90 -7.81 3.27
N PRO A 54 18.99 -6.51 2.95
CA PRO A 54 19.63 -6.04 1.71
C PRO A 54 21.09 -6.46 1.59
N ASP A 55 21.53 -6.69 0.35
CA ASP A 55 22.95 -6.93 0.02
C ASP A 55 23.74 -5.62 -0.04
N GLY A 56 23.05 -4.50 -0.30
CA GLY A 56 23.66 -3.17 -0.36
C GLY A 56 22.61 -2.06 -0.23
N GLY A 57 23.09 -0.85 0.00
CA GLY A 57 22.23 0.28 0.32
C GLY A 57 21.74 0.22 1.76
N ARG A 58 20.76 1.06 2.09
CA ARG A 58 20.18 1.10 3.43
C ARG A 58 18.73 1.59 3.40
N ILE A 59 18.00 1.24 4.46
CA ILE A 59 16.64 1.70 4.71
C ILE A 59 16.65 2.40 6.07
N LEU A 60 16.33 3.67 6.07
CA LEU A 60 16.27 4.49 7.26
C LEU A 60 14.81 4.76 7.65
N LEU A 61 14.48 4.52 8.90
CA LEU A 61 13.19 4.85 9.49
C LEU A 61 13.42 5.88 10.61
N ASP A 62 12.97 7.11 10.40
CA ASP A 62 13.26 8.27 11.26
C ASP A 62 14.77 8.46 11.54
N GLY A 63 15.59 8.33 10.48
CA GLY A 63 17.04 8.48 10.52
C GLY A 63 17.81 7.29 11.10
N ARG A 64 17.14 6.20 11.53
CA ARG A 64 17.77 4.97 12.04
C ARG A 64 17.67 3.84 11.02
N ASP A 65 18.77 3.12 10.82
CA ASP A 65 18.77 1.94 9.97
C ASP A 65 17.85 0.86 10.55
N ILE A 66 16.92 0.37 9.73
CA ILE A 66 15.95 -0.64 10.15
C ILE A 66 16.61 -1.98 10.54
N CYS A 67 17.76 -2.29 9.98
CA CYS A 67 18.53 -3.49 10.34
C CYS A 67 19.07 -3.43 11.77
N CYS A 68 19.26 -2.23 12.31
CA CYS A 68 19.71 -1.99 13.69
C CYS A 68 18.55 -1.87 14.70
N MET A 69 17.30 -1.92 14.24
CA MET A 69 16.12 -1.83 15.10
C MET A 69 15.62 -3.22 15.50
N THR A 70 15.16 -3.34 16.74
CA THR A 70 14.42 -4.52 17.18
C THR A 70 13.08 -4.63 16.45
N SER A 71 12.51 -5.83 16.37
CA SER A 71 11.18 -6.03 15.78
C SER A 71 10.10 -5.17 16.43
N ARG A 72 10.20 -4.94 17.75
CA ARG A 72 9.29 -4.10 18.51
C ARG A 72 9.42 -2.61 18.13
N GLU A 73 10.65 -2.10 17.99
CA GLU A 73 10.90 -0.71 17.57
C GLU A 73 10.39 -0.46 16.18
N ARG A 74 10.57 -1.42 15.24
CA ARG A 74 10.01 -1.33 13.88
C ARG A 74 8.49 -1.36 13.92
N ALA A 75 7.90 -2.31 14.63
CA ALA A 75 6.46 -2.43 14.74
C ALA A 75 5.80 -1.22 15.40
N ALA A 76 6.49 -0.48 16.27
CA ALA A 76 5.97 0.76 16.82
C ALA A 76 5.90 1.92 15.80
N ARG A 77 6.55 1.80 14.64
CA ARG A 77 6.64 2.86 13.62
C ARG A 77 6.07 2.46 12.27
N LEU A 78 6.09 1.18 11.94
CA LEU A 78 5.74 0.65 10.62
C LEU A 78 4.72 -0.47 10.76
N ALA A 79 3.53 -0.28 10.22
CA ALA A 79 2.48 -1.29 10.14
C ALA A 79 2.37 -1.84 8.71
N TYR A 80 1.97 -3.09 8.59
CA TYR A 80 1.86 -3.80 7.31
C TYR A 80 0.50 -4.47 7.15
N VAL A 81 -0.10 -4.25 5.98
CA VAL A 81 -1.30 -4.95 5.52
C VAL A 81 -0.91 -5.78 4.29
N SER A 82 -0.96 -7.10 4.43
CA SER A 82 -0.64 -8.03 3.36
C SER A 82 -1.81 -8.21 2.40
N GLN A 83 -1.50 -8.54 1.16
CA GLN A 83 -2.48 -8.87 0.12
C GLN A 83 -3.39 -10.05 0.51
N SER A 84 -2.84 -11.05 1.20
CA SER A 84 -3.59 -12.22 1.65
C SER A 84 -3.49 -12.36 3.17
N THR A 85 -4.61 -12.68 3.79
CA THR A 85 -4.68 -13.04 5.20
C THR A 85 -4.92 -14.52 5.36
N GLY A 86 -3.89 -15.24 5.74
CA GLY A 86 -3.99 -16.66 6.12
C GLY A 86 -4.57 -16.87 7.52
N LEU A 87 -5.60 -16.10 7.93
CA LEU A 87 -6.28 -16.32 9.21
C LEU A 87 -7.15 -17.57 9.09
N SER A 88 -6.61 -18.70 9.56
CA SER A 88 -7.27 -20.01 9.50
C SER A 88 -8.30 -20.22 10.64
N PHE A 89 -8.26 -19.39 11.69
CA PHE A 89 -9.16 -19.51 12.83
C PHE A 89 -10.36 -18.55 12.74
N PRO A 90 -11.49 -18.91 13.33
CA PRO A 90 -12.73 -18.12 13.28
C PRO A 90 -12.71 -16.95 14.28
N TYR A 91 -11.74 -16.04 14.14
CA TYR A 91 -11.65 -14.84 14.96
C TYR A 91 -12.81 -13.88 14.68
N SER A 92 -13.29 -13.19 15.73
CA SER A 92 -14.15 -12.02 15.58
C SER A 92 -13.38 -10.83 15.01
N VAL A 93 -14.11 -9.86 14.43
CA VAL A 93 -13.53 -8.60 13.95
C VAL A 93 -12.77 -7.89 15.08
N GLU A 94 -13.34 -7.85 16.29
CA GLU A 94 -12.69 -7.27 17.47
C GLU A 94 -11.35 -7.92 17.76
N GLU A 95 -11.27 -9.25 17.76
CA GLU A 95 -10.02 -9.98 18.00
C GLU A 95 -8.98 -9.68 16.94
N VAL A 96 -9.38 -9.64 15.65
CA VAL A 96 -8.45 -9.30 14.57
C VAL A 96 -7.90 -7.87 14.73
N VAL A 97 -8.75 -6.90 15.04
CA VAL A 97 -8.32 -5.50 15.24
C VAL A 97 -7.40 -5.39 16.45
N LEU A 98 -7.72 -6.08 17.56
CA LEU A 98 -6.89 -6.12 18.77
C LEU A 98 -5.50 -6.75 18.56
N MET A 99 -5.32 -7.62 17.55
CA MET A 99 -3.99 -8.12 17.18
C MET A 99 -3.02 -6.97 16.83
N GLY A 100 -3.48 -5.81 16.38
CA GLY A 100 -2.67 -4.62 16.17
C GLY A 100 -1.96 -4.13 17.45
N ARG A 101 -2.48 -4.46 18.64
CA ARG A 101 -1.87 -4.06 19.93
C ARG A 101 -0.72 -4.93 20.38
N VAL A 102 -0.51 -6.10 19.75
CA VAL A 102 0.54 -7.08 20.15
C VAL A 102 1.93 -6.44 20.17
N ALA A 103 2.23 -5.51 19.25
CA ALA A 103 3.51 -4.79 19.21
C ALA A 103 3.80 -3.98 20.49
N HIS A 104 2.77 -3.58 21.23
CA HIS A 104 2.87 -2.79 22.47
C HIS A 104 2.82 -3.64 23.75
N MET A 105 2.45 -4.91 23.64
CA MET A 105 2.29 -5.80 24.79
C MET A 105 3.63 -6.36 25.25
N ARG A 106 3.75 -6.60 26.55
CA ARG A 106 4.84 -7.42 27.12
C ARG A 106 4.52 -8.90 26.88
N LEU A 107 5.55 -9.71 26.76
CA LEU A 107 5.37 -11.16 26.63
C LEU A 107 4.54 -11.70 27.83
N GLY A 108 3.47 -12.43 27.52
CA GLY A 108 2.53 -12.97 28.51
C GLY A 108 1.49 -11.99 29.06
N ALA A 109 1.49 -10.74 28.62
CA ALA A 109 0.47 -9.77 29.04
C ALA A 109 -0.86 -10.01 28.34
N SER A 110 -1.97 -9.77 29.06
CA SER A 110 -3.32 -9.75 28.50
C SER A 110 -3.63 -8.38 27.90
N ILE A 111 -4.59 -8.33 26.98
CA ILE A 111 -5.11 -7.11 26.39
C ILE A 111 -5.72 -6.23 27.48
N SER A 112 -5.22 -5.00 27.61
CA SER A 112 -5.66 -4.05 28.62
C SER A 112 -6.96 -3.32 28.21
N LYS A 113 -7.62 -2.67 29.18
CA LYS A 113 -8.77 -1.78 28.89
C LYS A 113 -8.37 -0.65 27.93
N LYS A 114 -7.15 -0.12 28.04
CA LYS A 114 -6.61 0.90 27.15
C LYS A 114 -6.49 0.38 25.71
N ASP A 115 -5.98 -0.85 25.52
CA ASP A 115 -5.85 -1.45 24.20
C ASP A 115 -7.22 -1.65 23.52
N ARG A 116 -8.23 -2.06 24.29
CA ARG A 116 -9.63 -2.14 23.79
C ARG A 116 -10.19 -0.78 23.43
N SER A 117 -9.95 0.24 24.25
CA SER A 117 -10.40 1.62 23.93
C SER A 117 -9.82 2.10 22.61
N ILE A 118 -8.50 1.91 22.38
CA ILE A 118 -7.83 2.25 21.12
C ILE A 118 -8.44 1.49 19.93
N ALA A 119 -8.66 0.19 20.08
CA ALA A 119 -9.26 -0.63 19.03
C ALA A 119 -10.69 -0.16 18.69
N TYR A 120 -11.50 0.16 19.68
CA TYR A 120 -12.87 0.62 19.47
C TYR A 120 -12.92 2.01 18.82
N GLU A 121 -12.04 2.93 19.22
CA GLU A 121 -11.91 4.23 18.58
C GLU A 121 -11.54 4.10 17.09
N VAL A 122 -10.61 3.22 16.77
CA VAL A 122 -10.26 2.93 15.37
C VAL A 122 -11.44 2.29 14.62
N MET A 123 -12.12 1.32 15.22
CA MET A 123 -13.26 0.65 14.61
C MET A 123 -14.43 1.63 14.35
N ASP A 124 -14.68 2.55 15.27
CA ASP A 124 -15.71 3.59 15.12
C ASP A 124 -15.33 4.54 13.97
N ARG A 125 -14.09 5.06 13.97
CA ARG A 125 -13.58 5.92 12.89
C ARG A 125 -13.61 5.25 11.52
N MET A 126 -13.45 3.94 11.46
CA MET A 126 -13.49 3.13 10.23
C MET A 126 -14.93 2.69 9.86
N GLY A 127 -15.94 2.99 10.68
CA GLY A 127 -17.33 2.60 10.45
C GLY A 127 -17.57 1.09 10.49
N ILE A 128 -16.77 0.34 11.27
CA ILE A 128 -16.86 -1.12 11.37
C ILE A 128 -17.27 -1.60 12.77
N MET A 129 -17.66 -0.69 13.67
CA MET A 129 -18.04 -1.03 15.04
C MET A 129 -19.21 -2.03 15.12
N ASP A 130 -20.19 -1.90 14.23
CA ASP A 130 -21.36 -2.78 14.19
C ASP A 130 -21.01 -4.23 13.80
N MET A 131 -19.82 -4.43 13.23
CA MET A 131 -19.33 -5.74 12.83
C MET A 131 -18.44 -6.40 13.89
N LYS A 132 -18.17 -5.77 15.02
CA LYS A 132 -17.15 -6.20 15.99
C LYS A 132 -17.25 -7.66 16.44
N HIS A 133 -18.47 -8.20 16.52
CA HIS A 133 -18.74 -9.59 16.95
C HIS A 133 -18.89 -10.56 15.77
N LYS A 134 -18.90 -10.07 14.51
CA LYS A 134 -18.96 -10.96 13.35
C LYS A 134 -17.68 -11.76 13.22
N ASN A 135 -17.80 -12.99 12.72
CA ASN A 135 -16.63 -13.79 12.34
C ASN A 135 -15.96 -13.16 11.11
N PHE A 136 -14.64 -12.92 11.20
CA PHE A 136 -13.85 -12.35 10.13
C PHE A 136 -13.92 -13.16 8.81
N GLN A 137 -14.06 -14.48 8.89
CA GLN A 137 -14.08 -15.36 7.71
C GLN A 137 -15.34 -15.20 6.85
N ILE A 138 -16.47 -14.75 7.43
CA ILE A 138 -17.73 -14.59 6.68
C ILE A 138 -17.88 -13.21 6.06
N LEU A 139 -16.95 -12.27 6.32
CA LEU A 139 -17.00 -10.93 5.78
C LEU A 139 -16.78 -10.94 4.25
N SER A 140 -17.35 -9.96 3.56
CA SER A 140 -17.01 -9.64 2.17
C SER A 140 -15.54 -9.24 2.02
N GLY A 141 -14.99 -9.27 0.80
CA GLY A 141 -13.60 -8.84 0.53
C GLY A 141 -13.32 -7.41 1.03
N GLY A 142 -14.24 -6.48 0.74
CA GLY A 142 -14.11 -5.09 1.18
C GLY A 142 -14.16 -4.93 2.70
N GLU A 143 -15.10 -5.61 3.37
CA GLU A 143 -15.18 -5.60 4.85
C GLU A 143 -13.91 -6.18 5.48
N ARG A 144 -13.40 -7.30 4.95
CA ARG A 144 -12.11 -7.87 5.40
C ARG A 144 -10.98 -6.88 5.28
N GLN A 145 -10.88 -6.19 4.14
CA GLN A 145 -9.82 -5.22 3.90
C GLN A 145 -9.90 -4.05 4.89
N MET A 146 -11.11 -3.54 5.16
CA MET A 146 -11.34 -2.51 6.18
C MET A 146 -10.87 -2.96 7.57
N VAL A 147 -11.18 -4.20 7.97
CA VAL A 147 -10.75 -4.76 9.26
C VAL A 147 -9.23 -4.89 9.34
N LEU A 148 -8.55 -5.27 8.24
CA LEU A 148 -7.09 -5.37 8.20
C LEU A 148 -6.40 -4.03 8.31
N ILE A 149 -6.95 -3.01 7.67
CA ILE A 149 -6.45 -1.64 7.79
C ILE A 149 -6.71 -1.13 9.21
N ALA A 150 -7.89 -1.40 9.80
CA ALA A 150 -8.18 -1.07 11.20
C ALA A 150 -7.19 -1.75 12.16
N ARG A 151 -6.83 -3.01 11.93
CA ARG A 151 -5.76 -3.70 12.69
C ARG A 151 -4.44 -2.96 12.59
N ALA A 152 -4.05 -2.53 11.39
CA ALA A 152 -2.80 -1.79 11.19
C ALA A 152 -2.84 -0.41 11.87
N LEU A 153 -3.95 0.31 11.80
CA LEU A 153 -4.14 1.59 12.50
C LEU A 153 -4.12 1.45 14.02
N THR A 154 -4.69 0.36 14.56
CA THR A 154 -4.69 0.04 15.99
C THR A 154 -3.29 -0.19 16.52
N GLN A 155 -2.32 -0.51 15.66
CA GLN A 155 -0.90 -0.57 16.00
C GLN A 155 -0.31 0.81 16.33
N GLN A 156 -0.97 1.92 15.93
CA GLN A 156 -0.51 3.30 16.16
C GLN A 156 0.89 3.58 15.58
N ALA A 157 1.22 2.93 14.48
CA ALA A 157 2.43 3.20 13.70
C ALA A 157 2.22 4.42 12.79
N ASN A 158 3.28 5.20 12.56
CA ASN A 158 3.22 6.40 11.73
C ASN A 158 3.27 6.09 10.24
N TYR A 159 3.82 4.92 9.85
CA TYR A 159 3.91 4.47 8.47
C TYR A 159 3.07 3.22 8.25
N LEU A 160 2.35 3.20 7.14
CA LEU A 160 1.55 2.07 6.70
C LEU A 160 2.08 1.55 5.37
N ILE A 161 2.41 0.27 5.30
CA ILE A 161 2.70 -0.43 4.05
C ILE A 161 1.49 -1.27 3.70
N LEU A 162 0.89 -1.01 2.53
CA LEU A 162 -0.30 -1.68 2.03
C LEU A 162 0.05 -2.44 0.75
N ASP A 163 0.05 -3.77 0.82
CA ASP A 163 0.38 -4.60 -0.33
C ASP A 163 -0.89 -4.93 -1.11
N GLU A 164 -1.08 -4.27 -2.25
CA GLU A 164 -2.23 -4.39 -3.14
C GLU A 164 -3.59 -4.27 -2.40
N PRO A 165 -3.84 -3.15 -1.70
CA PRO A 165 -4.98 -3.04 -0.79
C PRO A 165 -6.36 -3.12 -1.47
N THR A 166 -6.41 -3.02 -2.79
CA THR A 166 -7.64 -3.06 -3.59
C THR A 166 -7.77 -4.33 -4.44
N ALA A 167 -6.78 -5.25 -4.36
CA ALA A 167 -6.83 -6.49 -5.12
C ALA A 167 -8.06 -7.34 -4.76
N ALA A 168 -8.68 -7.95 -5.76
CA ALA A 168 -9.87 -8.78 -5.61
C ALA A 168 -11.11 -8.11 -5.00
N LEU A 169 -11.16 -6.78 -4.98
CA LEU A 169 -12.33 -6.00 -4.57
C LEU A 169 -13.17 -5.59 -5.81
N ASP A 170 -14.47 -5.50 -5.63
CA ASP A 170 -15.33 -4.84 -6.61
C ASP A 170 -15.05 -3.33 -6.70
N TYR A 171 -15.50 -2.69 -7.76
CA TYR A 171 -15.23 -1.29 -8.06
C TYR A 171 -15.63 -0.35 -6.91
N SER A 172 -16.81 -0.56 -6.31
CA SER A 172 -17.30 0.28 -5.21
C SER A 172 -16.39 0.19 -3.97
N ASN A 173 -15.96 -1.01 -3.62
CA ASN A 173 -15.06 -1.23 -2.49
C ASN A 173 -13.64 -0.72 -2.78
N GLN A 174 -13.15 -0.81 -4.03
CA GLN A 174 -11.87 -0.21 -4.42
C GLN A 174 -11.88 1.31 -4.18
N VAL A 175 -12.92 2.01 -4.65
CA VAL A 175 -13.05 3.46 -4.47
C VAL A 175 -13.07 3.85 -3.00
N LYS A 176 -13.84 3.12 -2.17
CA LYS A 176 -13.90 3.37 -0.71
C LYS A 176 -12.54 3.22 -0.04
N ILE A 177 -11.79 2.17 -0.40
CA ILE A 177 -10.45 1.93 0.16
C ILE A 177 -9.47 3.03 -0.28
N LEU A 178 -9.49 3.45 -1.55
CA LEU A 178 -8.62 4.51 -2.06
C LEU A 178 -8.93 5.86 -1.39
N ASP A 179 -10.21 6.21 -1.25
CA ASP A 179 -10.63 7.43 -0.55
C ASP A 179 -10.19 7.42 0.92
N MET A 180 -10.34 6.28 1.60
CA MET A 180 -9.85 6.11 2.97
C MET A 180 -8.32 6.26 3.05
N ILE A 181 -7.54 5.67 2.14
CA ILE A 181 -6.08 5.80 2.10
C ILE A 181 -5.70 7.27 1.94
N ARG A 182 -6.34 8.00 1.03
CA ARG A 182 -6.14 9.43 0.83
C ARG A 182 -6.41 10.23 2.12
N ASN A 183 -7.52 9.93 2.80
CA ASN A 183 -7.88 10.60 4.04
C ASN A 183 -6.90 10.28 5.19
N LEU A 184 -6.38 9.05 5.25
CA LEU A 184 -5.37 8.68 6.24
C LEU A 184 -4.05 9.42 6.00
N SER A 185 -3.58 9.55 4.77
CA SER A 185 -2.36 10.32 4.48
C SER A 185 -2.56 11.79 4.80
N GLY A 186 -3.72 12.40 4.42
CA GLY A 186 -4.09 13.75 4.83
C GLY A 186 -4.18 13.94 6.36
N GLY A 187 -4.44 12.87 7.10
CA GLY A 187 -4.38 12.82 8.56
C GLY A 187 -2.98 12.62 9.15
N GLY A 188 -1.92 12.65 8.32
CA GLY A 188 -0.53 12.63 8.75
C GLY A 188 0.16 11.26 8.71
N TYR A 189 -0.50 10.19 8.24
CA TYR A 189 0.20 8.91 8.02
C TYR A 189 1.09 8.97 6.78
N GLY A 190 2.31 8.42 6.85
CA GLY A 190 3.11 8.10 5.67
C GLY A 190 2.65 6.74 5.11
N ILE A 191 2.15 6.70 3.89
CA ILE A 191 1.57 5.48 3.30
C ILE A 191 2.32 5.08 2.05
N LEU A 192 2.80 3.83 2.01
CA LEU A 192 3.27 3.19 0.80
C LEU A 192 2.27 2.12 0.39
N MET A 193 1.70 2.22 -0.80
CA MET A 193 0.84 1.19 -1.34
C MET A 193 1.39 0.64 -2.65
N THR A 194 1.31 -0.67 -2.84
CA THR A 194 1.54 -1.28 -4.15
C THR A 194 0.25 -1.32 -4.95
N SER A 195 0.35 -1.16 -6.26
CA SER A 195 -0.79 -1.32 -7.17
C SER A 195 -0.36 -1.81 -8.54
N HIS A 196 -1.29 -2.45 -9.24
CA HIS A 196 -1.19 -2.77 -10.67
C HIS A 196 -1.97 -1.77 -11.55
N PHE A 197 -2.77 -0.89 -10.95
CA PHE A 197 -3.59 0.07 -11.64
C PHE A 197 -2.97 1.47 -11.52
N PRO A 198 -2.48 2.06 -12.64
CA PRO A 198 -1.85 3.38 -12.62
C PRO A 198 -2.78 4.49 -12.11
N ASP A 199 -4.09 4.37 -12.38
CA ASP A 199 -5.10 5.33 -11.93
C ASP A 199 -5.13 5.52 -10.41
N HIS A 200 -4.73 4.51 -9.64
CA HIS A 200 -4.68 4.60 -8.18
C HIS A 200 -3.71 5.68 -7.70
N ALA A 201 -2.65 5.96 -8.46
CA ALA A 201 -1.72 7.03 -8.14
C ALA A 201 -2.40 8.41 -8.20
N PHE A 202 -3.26 8.65 -9.20
CA PHE A 202 -4.03 9.90 -9.30
C PHE A 202 -5.15 10.01 -8.27
N LEU A 203 -5.77 8.86 -7.92
CA LEU A 203 -6.93 8.83 -7.03
C LEU A 203 -6.57 9.02 -5.55
N ALA A 204 -5.45 8.48 -5.11
CA ALA A 204 -5.15 8.38 -3.69
C ALA A 204 -3.76 8.88 -3.27
N CYS A 205 -2.83 9.12 -4.21
CA CYS A 205 -1.43 9.35 -3.87
C CYS A 205 -0.93 10.71 -4.34
N ASN A 206 0.06 11.25 -3.62
CA ASN A 206 0.80 12.46 -3.98
C ASN A 206 2.22 12.15 -4.46
N LYS A 207 2.68 10.90 -4.31
CA LYS A 207 3.94 10.40 -4.85
C LYS A 207 3.72 9.09 -5.61
N ALA A 208 4.54 8.84 -6.64
CA ALA A 208 4.55 7.59 -7.39
C ALA A 208 5.98 7.14 -7.67
N VAL A 209 6.19 5.83 -7.62
CA VAL A 209 7.42 5.16 -8.07
C VAL A 209 7.03 4.16 -9.15
N LEU A 210 7.68 4.23 -10.31
CA LEU A 210 7.58 3.19 -11.33
C LEU A 210 8.77 2.24 -11.19
N MET A 211 8.49 0.96 -10.91
CA MET A 211 9.50 -0.09 -10.83
C MET A 211 9.55 -0.93 -12.10
N ARG A 212 10.74 -1.06 -12.65
CA ARG A 212 11.02 -1.90 -13.82
C ARG A 212 12.35 -2.65 -13.65
N ASP A 213 12.36 -3.92 -14.01
CA ASP A 213 13.57 -4.76 -14.04
C ASP A 213 14.43 -4.68 -12.75
N GLY A 214 13.80 -4.52 -11.60
CA GLY A 214 14.45 -4.43 -10.28
C GLY A 214 14.93 -3.03 -9.87
N GLY A 215 14.74 -2.02 -10.72
CA GLY A 215 15.15 -0.63 -10.43
C GLY A 215 13.98 0.34 -10.42
N VAL A 216 14.25 1.58 -10.01
CA VAL A 216 13.33 2.71 -10.11
C VAL A 216 13.51 3.34 -11.50
N MET A 217 12.45 3.28 -12.31
CA MET A 217 12.40 3.92 -13.63
C MET A 217 12.09 5.42 -13.50
N ALA A 218 11.13 5.77 -12.60
CA ALA A 218 10.76 7.15 -12.32
C ALA A 218 10.23 7.28 -10.89
N PHE A 219 10.47 8.45 -10.26
CA PHE A 219 9.96 8.82 -8.94
C PHE A 219 9.60 10.30 -8.91
N GLY A 220 8.46 10.64 -8.32
CA GLY A 220 7.96 12.02 -8.18
C GLY A 220 6.46 12.08 -7.96
N THR A 221 5.84 13.20 -8.31
CA THR A 221 4.38 13.33 -8.26
C THR A 221 3.72 12.50 -9.35
N PRO A 222 2.48 12.00 -9.14
CA PRO A 222 1.76 11.24 -10.16
C PRO A 222 1.73 11.94 -11.51
N ASP A 223 1.51 13.25 -11.55
CA ASP A 223 1.43 14.02 -12.77
C ASP A 223 2.69 14.01 -13.64
N HIS A 224 3.86 13.94 -13.00
CA HIS A 224 5.14 13.89 -13.70
C HIS A 224 5.61 12.47 -14.01
N VAL A 225 5.19 11.49 -13.21
CA VAL A 225 5.69 10.10 -13.29
C VAL A 225 4.75 9.21 -14.10
N VAL A 226 3.43 9.35 -13.91
CA VAL A 226 2.42 8.52 -14.57
C VAL A 226 2.02 9.18 -15.89
N THR A 227 2.90 9.07 -16.89
CA THR A 227 2.72 9.63 -18.24
C THR A 227 2.46 8.53 -19.26
N SER A 228 1.93 8.90 -20.44
CA SER A 228 1.71 7.95 -21.56
C SER A 228 2.97 7.21 -21.94
N ASP A 229 4.11 7.93 -22.04
CA ASP A 229 5.39 7.36 -22.44
C ASP A 229 5.92 6.39 -21.38
N ASN A 230 5.96 6.82 -20.11
CA ASN A 230 6.42 6.00 -19.00
C ASN A 230 5.58 4.73 -18.82
N LEU A 231 4.23 4.84 -18.92
CA LEU A 231 3.36 3.68 -18.80
C LEU A 231 3.49 2.72 -19.99
N THR A 232 3.62 3.27 -21.22
CA THR A 232 3.84 2.47 -22.42
C THR A 232 5.14 1.69 -22.31
N GLU A 233 6.20 2.33 -21.83
CA GLU A 233 7.50 1.70 -21.61
C GLU A 233 7.43 0.66 -20.46
N LEU A 234 6.77 1.00 -19.35
CA LEU A 234 6.66 0.15 -18.16
C LEU A 234 5.90 -1.15 -18.46
N TYR A 235 4.72 -1.02 -19.08
CA TYR A 235 3.81 -2.15 -19.31
C TYR A 235 4.02 -2.82 -20.67
N ARG A 236 4.82 -2.22 -21.57
CA ARG A 236 5.08 -2.70 -22.95
C ARG A 236 3.81 -2.84 -23.78
N VAL A 237 2.83 -2.01 -23.48
CA VAL A 237 1.58 -1.87 -24.23
C VAL A 237 1.27 -0.38 -24.38
N PRO A 238 0.71 0.08 -25.51
CA PRO A 238 0.37 1.48 -25.67
C PRO A 238 -0.67 1.91 -24.62
N VAL A 239 -0.35 2.94 -23.85
CA VAL A 239 -1.22 3.55 -22.85
C VAL A 239 -1.29 5.04 -23.10
N VAL A 240 -2.48 5.61 -23.08
CA VAL A 240 -2.70 7.05 -23.14
C VAL A 240 -3.17 7.54 -21.78
N VAL A 241 -2.47 8.53 -21.25
CA VAL A 241 -2.94 9.29 -20.07
C VAL A 241 -3.63 10.53 -20.59
N THR A 242 -4.90 10.69 -20.25
CA THR A 242 -5.75 11.81 -20.72
C THR A 242 -6.55 12.37 -19.55
N GLU A 243 -7.15 13.53 -19.78
CA GLU A 243 -8.02 14.17 -18.80
C GLU A 243 -9.49 13.85 -19.12
N ALA A 244 -10.21 13.38 -18.10
CA ALA A 244 -11.65 13.20 -18.15
C ALA A 244 -12.32 14.35 -17.41
N SER A 245 -13.20 15.08 -18.09
CA SER A 245 -14.07 16.06 -17.44
C SER A 245 -15.19 15.34 -16.72
N LEU A 246 -15.28 15.54 -15.42
CA LEU A 246 -16.32 14.97 -14.57
C LEU A 246 -17.33 16.07 -14.23
N GLU A 247 -18.60 15.82 -14.52
CA GLU A 247 -19.69 16.67 -14.09
C GLU A 247 -20.57 15.85 -13.13
N ASN A 248 -20.52 16.19 -11.85
CA ASN A 248 -21.32 15.53 -10.83
C ASN A 248 -22.00 16.58 -9.95
N LYS A 249 -23.35 16.59 -9.95
CA LYS A 249 -24.18 17.50 -9.14
C LYS A 249 -23.82 18.99 -9.25
N GLY A 250 -23.37 19.43 -10.45
CA GLY A 250 -23.02 20.83 -10.71
C GLY A 250 -21.59 21.22 -10.36
N GLU A 251 -20.77 20.30 -9.86
CA GLU A 251 -19.34 20.48 -9.70
C GLU A 251 -18.61 19.91 -10.92
N GLN A 252 -17.77 20.73 -11.54
CA GLN A 252 -16.86 20.30 -12.61
C GLN A 252 -15.52 19.96 -11.99
N ALA A 253 -15.05 18.74 -12.22
CA ALA A 253 -13.71 18.28 -11.84
C ALA A 253 -13.01 17.69 -13.07
N ILE A 254 -11.70 17.88 -13.14
CA ILE A 254 -10.85 17.23 -14.14
C ILE A 254 -10.07 16.15 -13.44
N GLN A 255 -10.13 14.93 -13.97
CA GLN A 255 -9.39 13.79 -13.43
C GLN A 255 -8.55 13.16 -14.55
N ARG A 256 -7.28 12.85 -14.24
CA ARG A 256 -6.44 12.07 -15.15
C ARG A 256 -6.81 10.59 -15.07
N VAL A 257 -6.83 9.95 -16.25
CA VAL A 257 -7.16 8.54 -16.41
C VAL A 257 -6.18 7.88 -17.38
N CYS A 258 -5.89 6.61 -17.13
CA CYS A 258 -4.99 5.79 -17.94
C CYS A 258 -5.81 4.85 -18.83
N VAL A 259 -5.73 5.01 -20.14
CA VAL A 259 -6.51 4.24 -21.10
C VAL A 259 -5.58 3.34 -21.92
N PRO A 260 -5.67 2.00 -21.83
CA PRO A 260 -4.92 1.12 -22.71
C PRO A 260 -5.46 1.21 -24.15
N VAL A 261 -4.55 1.31 -25.12
CA VAL A 261 -4.93 1.37 -26.55
C VAL A 261 -4.91 -0.03 -27.14
N ILE A 262 -6.10 -0.56 -27.41
CA ILE A 262 -6.26 -1.83 -28.10
C ILE A 262 -6.49 -1.54 -29.59
N LYS A 263 -5.57 -1.96 -30.47
CA LYS A 263 -5.77 -1.87 -31.92
C LYS A 263 -6.99 -2.74 -32.28
N ARG A 264 -8.06 -2.10 -32.77
CA ARG A 264 -9.15 -2.86 -33.40
C ARG A 264 -8.55 -3.65 -34.57
N ARG A 265 -8.79 -4.94 -34.63
CA ARG A 265 -8.55 -5.71 -35.86
C ARG A 265 -9.39 -5.03 -36.94
N GLY A 266 -8.75 -4.44 -37.94
CA GLY A 266 -9.45 -3.82 -39.06
C GLY A 266 -10.41 -4.87 -39.65
N ASN A 267 -11.65 -4.48 -39.84
CA ASN A 267 -12.47 -5.15 -40.83
C ASN A 267 -11.70 -5.01 -42.15
N ASN A 268 -11.13 -6.09 -42.62
CA ASN A 268 -10.76 -6.18 -44.04
C ASN A 268 -12.06 -6.06 -44.80
N GLU A 269 -12.38 -4.83 -45.22
CA GLU A 269 -13.35 -4.64 -46.28
C GLU A 269 -12.75 -5.29 -47.52
N THR A 270 -13.38 -6.40 -47.91
CA THR A 270 -13.28 -6.99 -49.25
C THR A 270 -13.92 -6.09 -50.26
#